data_72f9146cf37c9c76b976d62998d55524
#
_entry.id   72f9146cf37c9c76b976d62998d55524
#
_cell.length_a   1.000
_cell.length_b   1.000
_cell.length_c   1.000
_cell.angle_alpha   90.00
_cell.angle_beta   90.00
_cell.angle_gamma   90.00
#
_symmetry.space_group_name_H-M   'P 1'
#
loop_
_entity.id
_entity.type
_entity.pdbx_description
1 polymer ?
#
loop_
_entity_poly.entity_id
_entity_poly.type
_entity_poly.pdbx_seq_one_letter_code
_entity_poly.pdbx_strand_id
1 'polypeptide(L)'
;AEKKLPQILSGKEVELLLAQPKASDMKGCRDKAMLEVLYATGIRVSELINLNMDDVNLPGGFIRCEGSGKVRIIPVYPEAQQMLRDYMEDVRPKMIANPAEQSLFVNVSGERMSRQGFWKIIKSYQEKAQIDKDITPHTLRHSFAAHLLENGADLRSIQEMLGHSDISSTQVYAQLVKQNLKAVYNKYHPK
;
A
#
# COMPACT_ATOMS: atom_id res chain seq x y z
N ALA A 1 16.76 19.70 20.47
CA ALA A 1 15.42 19.15 20.26
C ALA A 1 15.53 17.68 19.87
N GLU A 2 14.96 16.81 20.66
CA GLU A 2 14.88 15.41 20.32
C GLU A 2 14.01 15.23 19.08
N LYS A 3 14.60 14.67 18.03
CA LYS A 3 13.81 14.25 16.88
C LYS A 3 12.96 13.07 17.28
N LYS A 4 11.67 13.30 17.50
CA LYS A 4 10.72 12.20 17.68
C LYS A 4 10.68 11.36 16.40
N LEU A 5 10.87 10.06 16.54
CA LEU A 5 10.65 9.13 15.44
C LEU A 5 9.19 9.28 14.96
N PRO A 6 8.95 9.33 13.63
CA PRO A 6 7.58 9.40 13.15
C PRO A 6 6.79 8.20 13.65
N GLN A 7 5.54 8.43 14.06
CA GLN A 7 4.66 7.34 14.45
C GLN A 7 4.35 6.49 13.24
N ILE A 8 4.60 5.20 13.35
CA ILE A 8 4.21 4.23 12.34
C ILE A 8 3.19 3.26 12.94
N LEU A 9 2.41 2.65 12.09
CA LEU A 9 1.51 1.59 12.52
C LEU A 9 2.32 0.35 12.90
N SER A 10 1.88 -0.35 13.95
CA SER A 10 2.46 -1.65 14.28
C SER A 10 2.09 -2.67 13.19
N GLY A 11 2.79 -3.80 13.14
CA GLY A 11 2.47 -4.89 12.23
C GLY A 11 1.02 -5.35 12.36
N LYS A 12 0.54 -5.45 13.60
CA LYS A 12 -0.84 -5.82 13.88
C LYS A 12 -1.85 -4.78 13.35
N GLU A 13 -1.54 -3.49 13.51
CA GLU A 13 -2.37 -2.42 12.99
C GLU A 13 -2.41 -2.41 11.46
N VAL A 14 -1.28 -2.67 10.79
CA VAL A 14 -1.23 -2.83 9.34
C VAL A 14 -2.13 -3.99 8.89
N GLU A 15 -2.04 -5.14 9.56
CA GLU A 15 -2.87 -6.30 9.25
C GLU A 15 -4.36 -6.01 9.44
N LEU A 16 -4.71 -5.31 10.53
CA LEU A 16 -6.09 -4.90 10.80
C LEU A 16 -6.62 -3.96 9.73
N LEU A 17 -5.80 -3.00 9.30
CA LEU A 17 -6.20 -2.05 8.26
C LEU A 17 -6.43 -2.77 6.92
N LEU A 18 -5.51 -3.65 6.53
CA LEU A 18 -5.60 -4.41 5.28
C LEU A 18 -6.80 -5.38 5.28
N ALA A 19 -7.22 -5.83 6.46
CA ALA A 19 -8.34 -6.77 6.61
C ALA A 19 -9.72 -6.09 6.61
N GLN A 20 -9.79 -4.76 6.73
CA GLN A 20 -11.07 -4.06 6.85
C GLN A 20 -11.95 -4.13 5.59
N PRO A 21 -11.43 -3.95 4.36
CA PRO A 21 -12.29 -4.01 3.19
C PRO A 21 -12.90 -5.40 3.00
N LYS A 22 -14.21 -5.44 2.74
CA LYS A 22 -14.92 -6.69 2.46
C LYS A 22 -14.96 -6.92 0.96
N ALA A 23 -14.30 -7.97 0.50
CA ALA A 23 -14.26 -8.33 -0.92
C ALA A 23 -15.64 -8.69 -1.49
N SER A 24 -16.63 -8.93 -0.63
CA SER A 24 -18.00 -9.29 -1.01
C SER A 24 -18.81 -8.13 -1.57
N ASP A 25 -18.43 -6.88 -1.31
CA ASP A 25 -19.10 -5.74 -1.92
C ASP A 25 -18.15 -5.03 -2.91
N MET A 26 -18.72 -4.26 -3.84
CA MET A 26 -17.94 -3.64 -4.93
C MET A 26 -16.91 -2.65 -4.42
N LYS A 27 -17.31 -1.78 -3.49
CA LYS A 27 -16.39 -0.79 -2.90
C LYS A 27 -15.29 -1.48 -2.11
N GLY A 28 -15.64 -2.51 -1.34
CA GLY A 28 -14.67 -3.28 -0.57
C GLY A 28 -13.66 -4.02 -1.44
N CYS A 29 -14.12 -4.60 -2.54
CA CYS A 29 -13.24 -5.25 -3.52
C CYS A 29 -12.25 -4.24 -4.13
N ARG A 30 -12.73 -3.06 -4.52
CA ARG A 30 -11.89 -1.96 -4.99
C ARG A 30 -10.89 -1.54 -3.93
N ASP A 31 -11.35 -1.30 -2.71
CA ASP A 31 -10.53 -0.79 -1.62
C ASP A 31 -9.47 -1.80 -1.22
N LYS A 32 -9.82 -3.07 -1.20
CA LYS A 32 -8.87 -4.16 -0.93
C LYS A 32 -7.77 -4.19 -1.99
N ALA A 33 -8.13 -4.06 -3.26
CA ALA A 33 -7.16 -4.00 -4.36
C ALA A 33 -6.24 -2.78 -4.22
N MET A 34 -6.79 -1.61 -3.89
CA MET A 34 -5.99 -0.40 -3.67
C MET A 34 -4.97 -0.58 -2.55
N LEU A 35 -5.42 -1.07 -1.40
CA LEU A 35 -4.55 -1.25 -0.23
C LEU A 35 -3.48 -2.31 -0.49
N GLU A 36 -3.85 -3.41 -1.14
CA GLU A 36 -2.89 -4.46 -1.45
C GLU A 36 -1.84 -4.01 -2.47
N VAL A 37 -2.21 -3.20 -3.45
CA VAL A 37 -1.25 -2.63 -4.40
C VAL A 37 -0.29 -1.69 -3.68
N LEU A 38 -0.78 -0.82 -2.80
CA LEU A 38 0.07 0.06 -2.01
C LEU A 38 1.04 -0.75 -1.14
N TYR A 39 0.53 -1.78 -0.48
CA TYR A 39 1.35 -2.65 0.38
C TYR A 39 2.41 -3.41 -0.43
N ALA A 40 2.00 -4.01 -1.56
CA ALA A 40 2.88 -4.84 -2.38
C ALA A 40 3.96 -4.03 -3.10
N THR A 41 3.68 -2.78 -3.47
CA THR A 41 4.55 -2.00 -4.37
C THR A 41 5.26 -0.84 -3.68
N GLY A 42 4.75 -0.36 -2.56
CA GLY A 42 5.31 0.80 -1.88
C GLY A 42 5.15 2.12 -2.63
N ILE A 43 4.31 2.17 -3.66
CA ILE A 43 4.09 3.42 -4.41
C ILE A 43 3.35 4.44 -3.56
N ARG A 44 3.44 5.71 -3.97
CA ARG A 44 2.73 6.80 -3.31
C ARG A 44 1.25 6.78 -3.68
N VAL A 45 0.40 7.34 -2.80
CA VAL A 45 -1.04 7.45 -3.07
C VAL A 45 -1.32 8.17 -4.38
N SER A 46 -0.58 9.27 -4.66
CA SER A 46 -0.70 10.00 -5.93
C SER A 46 -0.37 9.12 -7.14
N GLU A 47 0.61 8.26 -7.00
CA GLU A 47 0.98 7.30 -8.05
C GLU A 47 -0.10 6.23 -8.22
N LEU A 48 -0.68 5.76 -7.13
CA LEU A 48 -1.77 4.78 -7.15
C LEU A 48 -3.00 5.31 -7.91
N ILE A 49 -3.46 6.51 -7.56
CA ILE A 49 -4.66 7.08 -8.19
C ILE A 49 -4.43 7.47 -9.64
N ASN A 50 -3.19 7.70 -10.04
CA ASN A 50 -2.82 7.99 -11.42
C ASN A 50 -2.61 6.75 -12.29
N LEU A 51 -2.64 5.55 -11.71
CA LEU A 51 -2.55 4.32 -12.50
C LEU A 51 -3.72 4.20 -13.47
N ASN A 52 -3.40 3.79 -14.69
CA ASN A 52 -4.38 3.46 -15.71
C ASN A 52 -4.46 1.94 -15.89
N MET A 53 -5.52 1.49 -16.53
CA MET A 53 -5.69 0.07 -16.85
C MET A 53 -4.47 -0.50 -17.60
N ASP A 54 -3.91 0.29 -18.52
CA ASP A 54 -2.76 -0.13 -19.33
C ASP A 54 -1.46 -0.25 -18.53
N ASP A 55 -1.43 0.30 -17.31
CA ASP A 55 -0.25 0.21 -16.44
C ASP A 55 -0.16 -1.13 -15.70
N VAL A 56 -1.18 -1.95 -15.76
CA VAL A 56 -1.22 -3.26 -15.11
C VAL A 56 -1.00 -4.36 -16.12
N ASN A 57 0.00 -5.20 -15.88
CA ASN A 57 0.25 -6.40 -16.67
C ASN A 57 0.00 -7.62 -15.78
N LEU A 58 -1.21 -8.17 -15.83
CA LEU A 58 -1.58 -9.33 -15.02
C LEU A 58 -0.82 -10.59 -15.42
N PRO A 59 -0.67 -10.90 -16.73
CA PRO A 59 0.12 -12.06 -17.12
C PRO A 59 1.57 -12.00 -16.68
N GLY A 60 2.17 -10.79 -16.72
CA GLY A 60 3.55 -10.57 -16.30
C GLY A 60 3.70 -10.37 -14.79
N GLY A 61 2.61 -10.10 -14.09
CA GLY A 61 2.64 -9.90 -12.64
C GLY A 61 3.33 -8.62 -12.19
N PHE A 62 3.18 -7.54 -12.95
CA PHE A 62 3.81 -6.25 -12.59
C PHE A 62 2.91 -5.07 -12.94
N ILE A 63 3.24 -3.92 -12.34
CA ILE A 63 2.66 -2.62 -12.69
C ILE A 63 3.76 -1.68 -13.20
N ARG A 64 3.36 -0.76 -14.07
CA ARG A 64 4.20 0.32 -14.56
C ARG A 64 3.77 1.60 -13.83
N CYS A 65 4.71 2.24 -13.15
CA CYS A 65 4.43 3.42 -12.34
C CYS A 65 5.30 4.59 -12.78
N GLU A 66 4.69 5.75 -13.04
CA GLU A 66 5.42 6.99 -13.30
C GLU A 66 5.39 7.87 -12.06
N GLY A 67 6.58 8.28 -11.60
CA GLY A 67 6.72 9.21 -10.50
C GLY A 67 8.05 9.93 -10.60
N SER A 68 8.06 11.24 -10.33
CA SER A 68 9.25 12.08 -10.36
C SER A 68 10.01 12.03 -11.69
N GLY A 69 9.27 11.92 -12.81
CA GLY A 69 9.84 11.87 -14.15
C GLY A 69 10.50 10.55 -14.54
N LYS A 70 10.36 9.51 -13.69
CA LYS A 70 10.93 8.19 -13.95
C LYS A 70 9.81 7.14 -14.01
N VAL A 71 10.00 6.18 -14.92
CA VAL A 71 9.12 5.01 -15.04
C VAL A 71 9.75 3.87 -14.25
N ARG A 72 8.96 3.24 -13.39
CA ARG A 72 9.36 2.06 -12.63
C ARG A 72 8.45 0.91 -13.00
N ILE A 73 9.04 -0.27 -13.15
CA ILE A 73 8.32 -1.54 -13.31
C ILE A 73 8.42 -2.27 -11.97
N ILE A 74 7.29 -2.51 -11.34
CA ILE A 74 7.26 -3.07 -9.97
C ILE A 74 6.51 -4.39 -9.99
N PRO A 75 7.15 -5.50 -9.56
CA PRO A 75 6.46 -6.78 -9.46
C PRO A 75 5.39 -6.75 -8.37
N VAL A 76 4.31 -7.49 -8.61
CA VAL A 76 3.19 -7.62 -7.67
C VAL A 76 3.06 -9.10 -7.32
N TYR A 77 3.05 -9.43 -6.03
CA TYR A 77 2.97 -10.82 -5.62
C TYR A 77 1.58 -11.42 -5.90
N PRO A 78 1.47 -12.77 -5.96
CA PRO A 78 0.26 -13.44 -6.48
C PRO A 78 -1.05 -13.06 -5.79
N GLU A 79 -1.07 -12.87 -4.48
CA GLU A 79 -2.29 -12.49 -3.75
C GLU A 79 -2.81 -11.12 -4.18
N ALA A 80 -1.91 -10.16 -4.34
CA ALA A 80 -2.27 -8.82 -4.80
C ALA A 80 -2.70 -8.84 -6.27
N GLN A 81 -2.08 -9.68 -7.11
CA GLN A 81 -2.51 -9.89 -8.48
C GLN A 81 -3.95 -10.40 -8.54
N GLN A 82 -4.30 -11.35 -7.67
CA GLN A 82 -5.66 -11.90 -7.65
C GLN A 82 -6.69 -10.84 -7.24
N MET A 83 -6.36 -10.02 -6.26
CA MET A 83 -7.25 -8.92 -5.84
C MET A 83 -7.43 -7.88 -6.95
N LEU A 84 -6.36 -7.55 -7.66
CA LEU A 84 -6.42 -6.68 -8.83
C LEU A 84 -7.30 -7.28 -9.93
N ARG A 85 -7.10 -8.56 -10.23
CA ARG A 85 -7.88 -9.25 -11.27
C ARG A 85 -9.36 -9.25 -10.94
N ASP A 86 -9.71 -9.60 -9.70
CA ASP A 86 -11.10 -9.62 -9.26
C ASP A 86 -11.76 -8.24 -9.41
N TYR A 87 -11.05 -7.19 -9.00
CA TYR A 87 -11.53 -5.83 -9.17
C TYR A 87 -11.65 -5.44 -10.64
N MET A 88 -10.60 -5.66 -11.42
CA MET A 88 -10.55 -5.22 -12.83
C MET A 88 -11.58 -5.93 -13.70
N GLU A 89 -11.79 -7.23 -13.47
CA GLU A 89 -12.66 -8.06 -14.31
C GLU A 89 -14.13 -8.06 -13.84
N ASP A 90 -14.35 -8.13 -12.51
CA ASP A 90 -15.69 -8.37 -11.96
C ASP A 90 -16.36 -7.12 -11.41
N VAL A 91 -15.60 -6.13 -10.96
CA VAL A 91 -16.14 -4.97 -10.22
C VAL A 91 -16.04 -3.69 -11.02
N ARG A 92 -14.85 -3.34 -11.49
CA ARG A 92 -14.61 -2.09 -12.21
C ARG A 92 -15.56 -1.87 -13.39
N PRO A 93 -15.86 -2.87 -14.24
CA PRO A 93 -16.81 -2.66 -15.37
C PRO A 93 -18.19 -2.22 -14.94
N LYS A 94 -18.60 -2.57 -13.73
CA LYS A 94 -19.90 -2.18 -13.16
C LYS A 94 -19.86 -0.79 -12.51
N MET A 95 -18.66 -0.27 -12.22
CA MET A 95 -18.49 1.00 -11.52
C MET A 95 -18.23 2.17 -12.46
N ILE A 96 -17.58 1.95 -13.60
CA ILE A 96 -17.20 3.03 -14.52
C ILE A 96 -18.41 3.70 -15.15
N ALA A 97 -18.38 5.05 -15.23
CA ALA A 97 -19.44 5.84 -15.85
C ALA A 97 -19.38 5.75 -17.37
N ASN A 98 -18.19 5.59 -17.94
CA ASN A 98 -17.94 5.57 -19.38
C ASN A 98 -17.02 4.39 -19.69
N PRO A 99 -17.37 3.55 -20.70
CA PRO A 99 -16.49 2.44 -21.11
C PRO A 99 -15.08 2.87 -21.53
N ALA A 100 -14.90 4.14 -21.92
CA ALA A 100 -13.59 4.69 -22.28
C ALA A 100 -12.77 5.15 -21.08
N GLU A 101 -13.25 4.97 -19.83
CA GLU A 101 -12.53 5.36 -18.64
C GLU A 101 -11.19 4.62 -18.56
N GLN A 102 -10.10 5.36 -18.47
CA GLN A 102 -8.74 4.79 -18.45
C GLN A 102 -8.23 4.52 -17.05
N SER A 103 -8.74 5.23 -16.03
CA SER A 103 -8.23 5.08 -14.66
C SER A 103 -8.47 3.68 -14.12
N LEU A 104 -7.49 3.15 -13.42
CA LEU A 104 -7.61 1.84 -12.78
C LEU A 104 -8.61 1.90 -11.63
N PHE A 105 -8.42 2.82 -10.69
CA PHE A 105 -9.28 2.95 -9.52
C PHE A 105 -10.27 4.10 -9.68
N VAL A 106 -11.54 3.77 -9.60
CA VAL A 106 -12.63 4.72 -9.81
C VAL A 106 -13.42 4.95 -8.53
N ASN A 107 -14.00 6.15 -8.42
CA ASN A 107 -14.89 6.52 -7.32
C ASN A 107 -16.32 6.03 -7.59
N VAL A 108 -17.25 6.38 -6.70
CA VAL A 108 -18.67 5.97 -6.82
C VAL A 108 -19.36 6.61 -8.03
N SER A 109 -18.83 7.72 -8.55
CA SER A 109 -19.33 8.35 -9.78
C SER A 109 -18.76 7.69 -11.04
N GLY A 110 -17.90 6.71 -10.91
CA GLY A 110 -17.30 6.00 -12.03
C GLY A 110 -16.16 6.73 -12.71
N GLU A 111 -15.58 7.71 -12.04
CA GLU A 111 -14.44 8.51 -12.51
C GLU A 111 -13.21 8.25 -11.65
N ARG A 112 -12.05 8.74 -12.09
CA ARG A 112 -10.78 8.54 -11.36
C ARG A 112 -10.92 8.93 -9.90
N MET A 113 -10.47 8.04 -9.02
CA MET A 113 -10.39 8.28 -7.58
C MET A 113 -9.56 9.54 -7.31
N SER A 114 -10.10 10.42 -6.47
CA SER A 114 -9.34 11.59 -6.01
C SER A 114 -8.51 11.24 -4.78
N ARG A 115 -7.49 12.05 -4.53
CA ARG A 115 -6.68 11.95 -3.33
C ARG A 115 -7.52 12.11 -2.06
N GLN A 116 -8.44 13.08 -2.06
CA GLN A 116 -9.35 13.31 -0.94
C GLN A 116 -10.29 12.12 -0.72
N GLY A 117 -10.82 11.55 -1.80
CA GLY A 117 -11.67 10.35 -1.73
C GLY A 117 -10.93 9.15 -1.15
N PHE A 118 -9.69 8.96 -1.54
CA PHE A 118 -8.84 7.89 -0.98
C PHE A 118 -8.66 8.06 0.54
N TRP A 119 -8.36 9.28 1.00
CA TRP A 119 -8.13 9.51 2.44
C TRP A 119 -9.41 9.38 3.27
N LYS A 120 -10.57 9.71 2.72
CA LYS A 120 -11.85 9.43 3.37
C LYS A 120 -12.05 7.93 3.58
N ILE A 121 -11.69 7.14 2.59
CA ILE A 121 -11.77 5.67 2.66
C ILE A 121 -10.84 5.15 3.77
N ILE A 122 -9.59 5.61 3.79
CA ILE A 122 -8.61 5.19 4.81
C ILE A 122 -9.09 5.56 6.21
N LYS A 123 -9.59 6.77 6.41
CA LYS A 123 -10.13 7.20 7.71
C LYS A 123 -11.30 6.33 8.17
N SER A 124 -12.18 5.97 7.26
CA SER A 124 -13.30 5.07 7.55
C SER A 124 -12.80 3.71 8.05
N TYR A 125 -11.82 3.13 7.37
CA TYR A 125 -11.24 1.84 7.78
C TYR A 125 -10.44 1.95 9.07
N GLN A 126 -9.75 3.07 9.28
CA GLN A 126 -9.04 3.35 10.52
C GLN A 126 -9.99 3.36 11.71
N GLU A 127 -11.13 4.02 11.59
CA GLU A 127 -12.14 4.07 12.64
C GLU A 127 -12.71 2.69 12.94
N LYS A 128 -13.04 1.92 11.90
CA LYS A 128 -13.55 0.55 12.06
C LYS A 128 -12.52 -0.36 12.73
N ALA A 129 -11.25 -0.18 12.43
CA ALA A 129 -10.16 -0.95 13.02
C ALA A 129 -9.75 -0.46 14.40
N GLN A 130 -10.32 0.66 14.86
CA GLN A 130 -10.01 1.29 16.15
C GLN A 130 -8.51 1.62 16.30
N ILE A 131 -7.92 2.11 15.21
CA ILE A 131 -6.51 2.53 15.20
C ILE A 131 -6.45 3.99 15.64
N ASP A 132 -5.91 4.24 16.82
CA ASP A 132 -5.78 5.58 17.41
C ASP A 132 -4.39 6.16 17.11
N LYS A 133 -4.14 6.44 15.85
CA LYS A 133 -2.90 7.09 15.38
C LYS A 133 -3.21 7.94 14.16
N ASP A 134 -2.42 9.01 13.98
CA ASP A 134 -2.53 9.81 12.76
C ASP A 134 -1.93 9.05 11.58
N ILE A 135 -2.75 8.75 10.59
CA ILE A 135 -2.31 8.10 9.37
C ILE A 135 -2.18 9.16 8.28
N THR A 136 -0.95 9.59 8.03
CA THR A 136 -0.60 10.48 6.91
C THR A 136 -0.13 9.63 5.73
N PRO A 137 -0.01 10.19 4.51
CA PRO A 137 0.57 9.47 3.39
C PRO A 137 1.94 8.88 3.70
N HIS A 138 2.76 9.66 4.37
CA HIS A 138 4.10 9.27 4.79
C HIS A 138 4.07 8.11 5.79
N THR A 139 3.24 8.23 6.83
CA THR A 139 3.04 7.21 7.87
C THR A 139 2.57 5.88 7.27
N LEU A 140 1.59 5.93 6.36
CA LEU A 140 1.05 4.73 5.72
C LEU A 140 2.12 4.00 4.91
N ARG A 141 2.83 4.74 4.08
CA ARG A 141 3.88 4.18 3.21
C ARG A 141 5.00 3.54 4.01
N HIS A 142 5.46 4.23 5.04
CA HIS A 142 6.54 3.73 5.90
C HIS A 142 6.10 2.56 6.76
N SER A 143 4.86 2.55 7.23
CA SER A 143 4.29 1.42 7.98
C SER A 143 4.23 0.16 7.12
N PHE A 144 3.82 0.30 5.87
CA PHE A 144 3.78 -0.82 4.92
C PHE A 144 5.19 -1.34 4.63
N ALA A 145 6.14 -0.44 4.41
CA ALA A 145 7.54 -0.81 4.17
C ALA A 145 8.14 -1.56 5.38
N ALA A 146 7.90 -1.05 6.58
CA ALA A 146 8.38 -1.69 7.81
C ALA A 146 7.77 -3.08 8.00
N HIS A 147 6.48 -3.23 7.74
CA HIS A 147 5.81 -4.52 7.84
C HIS A 147 6.34 -5.53 6.82
N LEU A 148 6.59 -5.09 5.59
CA LEU A 148 7.22 -5.94 4.57
C LEU A 148 8.61 -6.42 5.01
N LEU A 149 9.41 -5.52 5.59
CA LEU A 149 10.73 -5.89 6.12
C LEU A 149 10.62 -6.91 7.25
N GLU A 150 9.67 -6.73 8.16
CA GLU A 150 9.41 -7.68 9.26
C GLU A 150 9.02 -9.06 8.74
N ASN A 151 8.34 -9.11 7.59
CA ASN A 151 7.91 -10.36 6.97
C ASN A 151 8.95 -10.92 5.98
N GLY A 152 10.19 -10.45 6.05
CA GLY A 152 11.30 -11.03 5.32
C GLY A 152 11.61 -10.39 3.98
N ALA A 153 10.98 -9.28 3.64
CA ALA A 153 11.32 -8.56 2.42
C ALA A 153 12.74 -7.99 2.54
N ASP A 154 13.49 -8.04 1.44
CA ASP A 154 14.83 -7.54 1.38
C ASP A 154 14.86 -6.00 1.43
N LEU A 155 15.76 -5.44 2.26
CA LEU A 155 15.90 -3.99 2.40
C LEU A 155 16.15 -3.30 1.06
N ARG A 156 16.98 -3.91 0.21
CA ARG A 156 17.30 -3.36 -1.11
C ARG A 156 16.06 -3.29 -2.00
N SER A 157 15.23 -4.33 -1.97
CA SER A 157 13.96 -4.35 -2.70
C SER A 157 13.02 -3.25 -2.22
N ILE A 158 12.93 -3.02 -0.91
CA ILE A 158 12.14 -1.94 -0.32
C ILE A 158 12.67 -0.58 -0.78
N GLN A 159 13.98 -0.39 -0.78
CA GLN A 159 14.60 0.86 -1.26
C GLN A 159 14.27 1.13 -2.73
N GLU A 160 14.32 0.10 -3.56
CA GLU A 160 13.95 0.21 -4.99
C GLU A 160 12.48 0.55 -5.17
N MET A 161 11.59 -0.06 -4.38
CA MET A 161 10.16 0.22 -4.42
C MET A 161 9.85 1.67 -4.04
N LEU A 162 10.48 2.18 -2.99
CA LEU A 162 10.27 3.53 -2.48
C LEU A 162 10.94 4.61 -3.34
N GLY A 163 11.96 4.25 -4.10
CA GLY A 163 12.77 5.19 -4.88
C GLY A 163 13.85 5.85 -4.03
N HIS A 164 14.80 6.48 -4.69
CA HIS A 164 16.00 7.01 -4.03
C HIS A 164 15.72 8.17 -3.07
N SER A 165 14.65 8.94 -3.27
CA SER A 165 14.31 10.08 -2.42
C SER A 165 13.95 9.70 -0.98
N ASP A 166 13.56 8.44 -0.74
CA ASP A 166 13.09 7.96 0.56
C ASP A 166 14.07 6.99 1.25
N ILE A 167 15.31 6.88 0.75
CA ILE A 167 16.31 5.95 1.27
C ILE A 167 16.60 6.21 2.75
N SER A 168 16.78 7.47 3.14
CA SER A 168 17.09 7.83 4.53
C SER A 168 15.97 7.40 5.50
N SER A 169 14.73 7.61 5.11
CA SER A 169 13.56 7.18 5.89
C SER A 169 13.50 5.66 6.00
N THR A 170 13.75 4.95 4.90
CA THR A 170 13.79 3.48 4.88
C THR A 170 14.88 2.94 5.81
N GLN A 171 16.06 3.59 5.85
CA GLN A 171 17.14 3.18 6.76
C GLN A 171 16.75 3.31 8.22
N VAL A 172 16.04 4.39 8.60
CA VAL A 172 15.54 4.57 9.97
C VAL A 172 14.59 3.43 10.34
N TYR A 173 13.65 3.08 9.47
CA TYR A 173 12.72 1.98 9.73
C TYR A 173 13.41 0.63 9.74
N ALA A 174 14.41 0.42 8.92
CA ALA A 174 15.22 -0.79 8.94
C ALA A 174 15.93 -0.97 10.29
N GLN A 175 16.43 0.12 10.88
CA GLN A 175 17.02 0.07 12.22
C GLN A 175 16.00 -0.29 13.28
N LEU A 176 14.78 0.27 13.20
CA LEU A 176 13.69 -0.08 14.13
C LEU A 176 13.33 -1.56 14.03
N VAL A 177 13.24 -2.10 12.82
CA VAL A 177 12.98 -3.53 12.59
C VAL A 177 14.12 -4.38 13.17
N LYS A 178 15.38 -3.99 12.96
CA LYS A 178 16.54 -4.69 13.54
C LYS A 178 16.49 -4.68 15.06
N GLN A 179 16.12 -3.55 15.68
CA GLN A 179 15.96 -3.46 17.12
C GLN A 179 14.87 -4.40 17.63
N ASN A 180 13.74 -4.46 16.94
CA ASN A 180 12.65 -5.38 17.28
C ASN A 180 13.09 -6.84 17.15
N LEU A 181 13.77 -7.19 16.06
CA LEU A 181 14.32 -8.53 15.87
C LEU A 181 15.33 -8.90 16.96
N LYS A 182 16.18 -7.94 17.34
CA LYS A 182 17.16 -8.14 18.41
C LYS A 182 16.47 -8.35 19.76
N ALA A 183 15.42 -7.59 20.04
CA ALA A 183 14.62 -7.75 21.26
C ALA A 183 13.94 -9.12 21.29
N VAL A 184 13.38 -9.57 20.18
CA VAL A 184 12.78 -10.91 20.04
C VAL A 184 13.86 -11.99 20.24
N TYR A 185 15.00 -11.83 19.60
CA TYR A 185 16.13 -12.77 19.78
C TYR A 185 16.55 -12.86 21.24
N ASN A 186 16.74 -11.73 21.91
CA ASN A 186 17.14 -11.70 23.32
C ASN A 186 16.07 -12.31 24.25
N LYS A 187 14.80 -12.20 23.88
CA LYS A 187 13.69 -12.81 24.63
C LYS A 187 13.75 -14.35 24.58
N TYR A 188 14.11 -14.92 23.40
CA TYR A 188 14.14 -16.36 23.20
C TYR A 188 15.51 -16.97 23.48
N HIS A 189 16.57 -16.16 23.60
CA HIS A 189 17.93 -16.60 23.89
C HIS A 189 18.52 -15.76 25.02
N PRO A 190 17.88 -15.74 26.21
CA PRO A 190 18.42 -14.98 27.33
C PRO A 190 19.70 -15.66 27.83
N LYS A 191 20.76 -14.85 28.00
CA LYS A 191 21.92 -15.29 28.77
C LYS A 191 21.71 -14.98 30.22
#